data_9ced119994bda5d271e86c6a449a5d74
#
_entry.id   9ced119994bda5d271e86c6a449a5d74
#
_cell.length_a   1.000
_cell.length_b   1.000
_cell.length_c   1.000
_cell.angle_alpha   90.00
_cell.angle_beta   90.00
_cell.angle_gamma   90.00
#
_symmetry.space_group_name_H-M   'P 1'
#
loop_
_entity.id
_entity.type
_entity.pdbx_description
1 polymer ?
#
loop_
_entity_poly.entity_id
_entity_poly.type
_entity_poly.pdbx_seq_one_letter_code
_entity_poly.pdbx_strand_id
1 'polypeptide(L)'
;TVLSRGLGDVYKRQIPYSLIFIFFFFIPLILTFIISFWDYNEYSIIPDFIFENYSYIFKDCLNFEKDMCVTFKTYLSTFIFCFITWFFTLIIGFFVAYFLAFYVNSITWQIVLFLLCTIPFWTSNVIRMISWIPLLGRNGLVNDFLLSTGLADVPQEWLLYSGFSIVLAFVHLYTLFMIVPIFNSMMRIDKSIIEAAYDNGANGLQILWNVIIPLCKPGIVIGSIFVITVVMGDFITIGIMGGQQIPSIGKIIYVEMSYLQLPAAAANAVILLALTLLIIWIMTKMIDIRKEL
;
A
#
# COMPACT_ATOMS: atom_id res chain seq x y z
N THR A 1 -12.61 -15.48 42.92
CA THR A 1 -12.63 -16.86 42.35
C THR A 1 -13.47 -16.97 41.09
N VAL A 2 -14.51 -16.17 40.88
CA VAL A 2 -15.34 -16.19 39.64
C VAL A 2 -14.60 -15.48 38.47
N LEU A 3 -13.90 -14.38 38.76
CA LEU A 3 -13.09 -13.65 37.74
C LEU A 3 -11.91 -14.51 37.22
N SER A 4 -11.28 -15.32 38.06
CA SER A 4 -10.15 -16.16 37.65
C SER A 4 -10.61 -17.35 36.79
N ARG A 5 -11.82 -17.88 36.98
CA ARG A 5 -12.40 -18.91 36.10
C ARG A 5 -12.79 -18.34 34.73
N GLY A 6 -13.35 -17.14 34.67
CA GLY A 6 -13.69 -16.48 33.40
C GLY A 6 -12.46 -16.17 32.53
N LEU A 7 -11.37 -15.70 33.11
CA LEU A 7 -10.10 -15.47 32.41
C LEU A 7 -9.52 -16.77 31.84
N GLY A 8 -9.53 -17.87 32.61
CA GLY A 8 -9.01 -19.17 32.15
C GLY A 8 -9.80 -19.72 30.95
N ASP A 9 -11.12 -19.51 30.88
CA ASP A 9 -11.94 -19.96 29.76
C ASP A 9 -11.76 -19.07 28.51
N VAL A 10 -11.51 -17.77 28.69
CA VAL A 10 -11.16 -16.86 27.57
C VAL A 10 -9.82 -17.29 26.95
N TYR A 11 -8.79 -17.54 27.75
CA TYR A 11 -7.49 -18.00 27.23
C TYR A 11 -7.61 -19.35 26.53
N LYS A 12 -8.37 -20.31 27.06
CA LYS A 12 -8.59 -21.60 26.38
C LYS A 12 -9.24 -21.46 25.02
N ARG A 13 -10.19 -20.52 24.86
CA ARG A 13 -10.83 -20.25 23.57
C ARG A 13 -9.92 -19.53 22.58
N GLN A 14 -8.92 -18.79 23.06
CA GLN A 14 -7.93 -18.10 22.21
C GLN A 14 -6.83 -19.05 21.69
N ILE A 15 -6.54 -20.16 22.37
CA ILE A 15 -5.47 -21.10 21.99
C ILE A 15 -5.59 -21.56 20.53
N PRO A 16 -6.75 -22.04 20.01
CA PRO A 16 -6.84 -22.49 18.62
C PRO A 16 -6.49 -21.40 17.61
N TYR A 17 -6.96 -20.15 17.84
CA TYR A 17 -6.66 -19.02 16.98
C TYR A 17 -5.18 -18.64 17.04
N SER A 18 -4.60 -18.63 18.24
CA SER A 18 -3.18 -18.33 18.43
C SER A 18 -2.29 -19.37 17.76
N LEU A 19 -2.65 -20.67 17.85
CA LEU A 19 -1.92 -21.75 17.20
C LEU A 19 -1.97 -21.63 15.66
N ILE A 20 -3.15 -21.38 15.09
CA ILE A 20 -3.30 -21.16 13.65
C ILE A 20 -2.45 -19.96 13.21
N PHE A 21 -2.53 -18.85 13.94
CA PHE A 21 -1.78 -17.64 13.61
C PHE A 21 -0.25 -17.86 13.70
N ILE A 22 0.23 -18.53 14.74
CA ILE A 22 1.64 -18.87 14.89
C ILE A 22 2.09 -19.77 13.75
N PHE A 23 1.35 -20.83 13.45
CA PHE A 23 1.75 -21.83 12.46
C PHE A 23 1.77 -21.25 11.03
N PHE A 24 0.74 -20.49 10.63
CA PHE A 24 0.62 -19.99 9.26
C PHE A 24 1.27 -18.64 9.03
N PHE A 25 1.52 -17.88 10.07
CA PHE A 25 2.08 -16.52 9.93
C PHE A 25 3.49 -16.41 10.52
N PHE A 26 3.70 -16.74 11.79
CA PHE A 26 5.01 -16.58 12.42
C PHE A 26 6.05 -17.59 11.92
N ILE A 27 5.70 -18.86 11.75
CA ILE A 27 6.68 -19.86 11.29
C ILE A 27 7.24 -19.51 9.92
N PRO A 28 6.44 -19.17 8.87
CA PRO A 28 6.99 -18.73 7.58
C PRO A 28 7.88 -17.50 7.68
N LEU A 29 7.53 -16.50 8.52
CA LEU A 29 8.36 -15.32 8.73
C LEU A 29 9.70 -15.66 9.38
N ILE A 30 9.69 -16.50 10.41
CA ILE A 30 10.91 -16.97 11.07
C ILE A 30 11.77 -17.77 10.10
N LEU A 31 11.18 -18.63 9.29
CA LEU A 31 11.90 -19.40 8.26
C LEU A 31 12.53 -18.47 7.23
N THR A 32 11.82 -17.46 6.74
CA THR A 32 12.37 -16.44 5.83
C THR A 32 13.55 -15.71 6.49
N PHE A 33 13.42 -15.35 7.77
CA PHE A 33 14.50 -14.71 8.52
C PHE A 33 15.72 -15.65 8.67
N ILE A 34 15.53 -16.93 8.95
CA ILE A 34 16.62 -17.93 9.05
C ILE A 34 17.28 -18.12 7.68
N ILE A 35 16.49 -18.31 6.62
CA ILE A 35 16.98 -18.55 5.26
C ILE A 35 17.80 -17.34 4.76
N SER A 36 17.51 -16.13 5.19
CA SER A 36 18.24 -14.93 4.79
C SER A 36 19.73 -14.95 5.17
N PHE A 37 20.14 -15.81 6.10
CA PHE A 37 21.52 -16.02 6.49
C PHE A 37 22.18 -17.24 5.84
N TRP A 38 21.45 -18.03 5.04
CA TRP A 38 21.99 -19.19 4.39
C TRP A 38 22.80 -18.81 3.17
N ASP A 39 23.73 -19.70 2.79
CA ASP A 39 24.45 -19.60 1.54
C ASP A 39 23.69 -20.30 0.41
N TYR A 40 24.05 -20.01 -0.84
CA TYR A 40 23.45 -20.65 -2.01
C TYR A 40 24.44 -20.69 -3.17
N ASN A 41 24.26 -21.69 -4.00
CA ASN A 41 24.89 -21.78 -5.30
C ASN A 41 23.84 -22.03 -6.39
N GLU A 42 24.26 -22.16 -7.66
CA GLU A 42 23.34 -22.36 -8.79
C GLU A 42 22.45 -23.61 -8.68
N TYR A 43 22.77 -24.56 -7.79
CA TYR A 43 22.11 -25.86 -7.71
C TYR A 43 21.44 -26.14 -6.36
N SER A 44 21.85 -25.49 -5.31
CA SER A 44 21.41 -25.81 -3.95
C SER A 44 21.48 -24.65 -2.98
N ILE A 45 20.63 -24.72 -1.97
CA ILE A 45 20.66 -23.84 -0.80
C ILE A 45 21.48 -24.57 0.27
N ILE A 46 22.47 -23.88 0.83
CA ILE A 46 23.41 -24.43 1.80
C ILE A 46 23.06 -23.81 3.17
N PRO A 47 22.55 -24.61 4.13
CA PRO A 47 22.30 -24.14 5.48
C PRO A 47 23.63 -23.77 6.16
N ASP A 48 23.94 -22.51 6.21
CA ASP A 48 25.10 -21.93 6.89
C ASP A 48 24.66 -20.64 7.59
N PHE A 49 25.53 -20.01 8.36
CA PHE A 49 25.24 -18.73 8.99
C PHE A 49 26.21 -17.67 8.49
N ILE A 50 25.80 -17.00 7.37
CA ILE A 50 26.62 -16.00 6.70
C ILE A 50 25.90 -14.64 6.66
N PHE A 51 26.69 -13.55 6.66
CA PHE A 51 26.18 -12.19 6.48
C PHE A 51 26.39 -11.64 5.07
N GLU A 52 26.91 -12.47 4.16
CA GLU A 52 27.28 -12.04 2.80
C GLU A 52 26.07 -11.52 2.01
N ASN A 53 24.90 -12.12 2.16
CA ASN A 53 23.67 -11.65 1.50
C ASN A 53 23.37 -10.18 1.83
N TYR A 54 23.49 -9.81 3.10
CA TYR A 54 23.27 -8.42 3.54
C TYR A 54 24.42 -7.49 3.08
N SER A 55 25.67 -7.95 3.13
CA SER A 55 26.80 -7.16 2.68
C SER A 55 26.75 -6.92 1.17
N TYR A 56 26.27 -7.91 0.41
CA TYR A 56 26.06 -7.79 -1.04
C TYR A 56 24.99 -6.77 -1.40
N ILE A 57 23.86 -6.76 -0.69
CA ILE A 57 22.78 -5.79 -0.88
C ILE A 57 23.29 -4.36 -0.73
N PHE A 58 24.18 -4.10 0.24
CA PHE A 58 24.74 -2.77 0.49
C PHE A 58 26.11 -2.54 -0.14
N LYS A 59 26.56 -3.44 -1.01
CA LYS A 59 27.84 -3.33 -1.71
C LYS A 59 27.87 -2.04 -2.54
N ASP A 60 29.00 -1.34 -2.48
CA ASP A 60 29.23 -0.04 -3.16
C ASP A 60 28.33 1.12 -2.71
N CYS A 61 27.41 0.92 -1.74
CA CYS A 61 26.53 1.98 -1.24
C CYS A 61 27.26 3.01 -0.36
N LEU A 62 28.42 2.68 0.18
CA LEU A 62 29.23 3.57 1.03
C LEU A 62 30.27 4.37 0.25
N ASN A 63 30.47 4.10 -1.05
CA ASN A 63 31.40 4.83 -1.90
C ASN A 63 30.73 6.09 -2.49
N PHE A 64 30.86 7.21 -1.80
CA PHE A 64 30.30 8.51 -2.23
C PHE A 64 30.95 9.09 -3.51
N GLU A 65 32.03 8.51 -4.02
CA GLU A 65 32.70 8.95 -5.26
C GLU A 65 32.11 8.33 -6.54
N LYS A 66 31.27 7.30 -6.42
CA LYS A 66 30.57 6.67 -7.54
C LYS A 66 29.08 6.99 -7.49
N ASP A 67 28.39 6.76 -8.61
CA ASP A 67 26.93 6.80 -8.69
C ASP A 67 26.28 6.00 -7.53
N MET A 68 25.11 6.50 -7.04
CA MET A 68 24.35 5.77 -6.01
C MET A 68 24.22 4.29 -6.36
N CYS A 69 24.43 3.43 -5.38
CA CYS A 69 24.33 1.98 -5.58
C CYS A 69 22.94 1.57 -6.10
N VAL A 70 22.89 0.49 -6.86
CA VAL A 70 21.66 -0.01 -7.50
C VAL A 70 20.57 -0.26 -6.46
N THR A 71 20.91 -0.86 -5.33
CA THR A 71 19.98 -1.14 -4.25
C THR A 71 19.33 0.14 -3.71
N PHE A 72 20.14 1.16 -3.41
CA PHE A 72 19.61 2.44 -2.92
C PHE A 72 18.70 3.11 -3.94
N LYS A 73 19.08 3.13 -5.23
CA LYS A 73 18.22 3.63 -6.32
C LYS A 73 16.88 2.88 -6.37
N THR A 74 16.91 1.57 -6.15
CA THR A 74 15.69 0.73 -6.17
C THR A 74 14.79 0.99 -4.96
N TYR A 75 15.36 1.10 -3.76
CA TYR A 75 14.60 1.50 -2.58
C TYR A 75 13.99 2.89 -2.76
N LEU A 76 14.77 3.85 -3.24
CA LEU A 76 14.30 5.21 -3.50
C LEU A 76 13.14 5.22 -4.52
N SER A 77 13.27 4.46 -5.62
CA SER A 77 12.22 4.29 -6.61
C SER A 77 10.93 3.75 -5.98
N THR A 78 11.04 2.71 -5.15
CA THR A 78 9.91 2.12 -4.43
C THR A 78 9.22 3.13 -3.51
N PHE A 79 10.00 3.92 -2.75
CA PHE A 79 9.48 4.96 -1.87
C PHE A 79 8.80 6.09 -2.65
N ILE A 80 9.35 6.51 -3.80
CA ILE A 80 8.75 7.53 -4.65
C ILE A 80 7.39 7.06 -5.17
N PHE A 81 7.29 5.85 -5.72
CA PHE A 81 6.01 5.29 -6.17
C PHE A 81 5.03 5.15 -5.03
N CYS A 82 5.49 4.69 -3.87
CA CYS A 82 4.68 4.57 -2.67
C CYS A 82 4.12 5.93 -2.22
N PHE A 83 4.97 6.96 -2.16
CA PHE A 83 4.57 8.31 -1.74
C PHE A 83 3.59 8.96 -2.72
N ILE A 84 3.86 8.89 -4.03
CA ILE A 84 2.99 9.46 -5.05
C ILE A 84 1.63 8.76 -5.05
N THR A 85 1.62 7.42 -4.98
CA THR A 85 0.38 6.64 -4.91
C THR A 85 -0.41 6.98 -3.65
N TRP A 86 0.25 7.00 -2.49
CA TRP A 86 -0.37 7.38 -1.23
C TRP A 86 -1.00 8.78 -1.31
N PHE A 87 -0.31 9.74 -1.86
CA PHE A 87 -0.79 11.12 -2.00
C PHE A 87 -2.06 11.21 -2.86
N PHE A 88 -2.07 10.57 -4.03
CA PHE A 88 -3.25 10.59 -4.91
C PHE A 88 -4.41 9.77 -4.35
N THR A 89 -4.14 8.61 -3.78
CA THR A 89 -5.20 7.79 -3.14
C THR A 89 -5.79 8.48 -1.92
N LEU A 90 -5.00 9.24 -1.16
CA LEU A 90 -5.48 10.02 -0.03
C LEU A 90 -6.42 11.14 -0.50
N ILE A 91 -6.04 11.89 -1.52
CA ILE A 91 -6.88 12.96 -2.07
C ILE A 91 -8.21 12.38 -2.57
N ILE A 92 -8.14 11.40 -3.48
CA ILE A 92 -9.34 10.80 -4.08
C ILE A 92 -10.18 10.12 -3.00
N GLY A 93 -9.55 9.31 -2.15
CA GLY A 93 -10.22 8.56 -1.10
C GLY A 93 -10.92 9.46 -0.08
N PHE A 94 -10.26 10.57 0.30
CA PHE A 94 -10.84 11.55 1.22
C PHE A 94 -12.06 12.24 0.62
N PHE A 95 -11.96 12.72 -0.62
CA PHE A 95 -13.09 13.40 -1.27
C PHE A 95 -14.28 12.47 -1.51
N VAL A 96 -14.04 11.23 -1.93
CA VAL A 96 -15.10 10.23 -2.11
C VAL A 96 -15.76 9.90 -0.76
N ALA A 97 -14.96 9.62 0.28
CA ALA A 97 -15.46 9.33 1.61
C ALA A 97 -16.26 10.51 2.18
N TYR A 98 -15.76 11.74 2.00
CA TYR A 98 -16.41 12.96 2.44
C TYR A 98 -17.76 13.17 1.75
N PHE A 99 -17.81 12.99 0.44
CA PHE A 99 -19.06 13.06 -0.31
C PHE A 99 -20.08 12.03 0.18
N LEU A 100 -19.65 10.78 0.33
CA LEU A 100 -20.51 9.69 0.79
C LEU A 100 -21.04 9.92 2.21
N ALA A 101 -20.19 10.41 3.12
CA ALA A 101 -20.56 10.56 4.53
C ALA A 101 -21.48 11.76 4.79
N PHE A 102 -21.25 12.90 4.12
CA PHE A 102 -21.91 14.15 4.49
C PHE A 102 -22.91 14.69 3.46
N TYR A 103 -22.77 14.31 2.17
CA TYR A 103 -23.68 14.81 1.11
C TYR A 103 -24.78 13.81 0.75
N VAL A 104 -24.56 12.52 0.96
CA VAL A 104 -25.55 11.49 0.67
C VAL A 104 -26.45 11.29 1.88
N ASN A 105 -27.66 11.90 1.87
CA ASN A 105 -28.59 11.87 2.99
C ASN A 105 -29.35 10.54 3.14
N SER A 106 -29.54 9.80 2.04
CA SER A 106 -30.26 8.53 2.07
C SER A 106 -29.30 7.38 2.36
N ILE A 107 -29.55 6.63 3.44
CA ILE A 107 -28.73 5.48 3.82
C ILE A 107 -28.68 4.42 2.72
N THR A 108 -29.76 4.24 1.97
CA THR A 108 -29.82 3.30 0.84
C THR A 108 -28.85 3.72 -0.26
N TRP A 109 -28.88 4.99 -0.65
CA TRP A 109 -27.95 5.51 -1.65
C TRP A 109 -26.51 5.52 -1.18
N GLN A 110 -26.28 5.79 0.11
CA GLN A 110 -24.95 5.73 0.71
C GLN A 110 -24.36 4.31 0.60
N ILE A 111 -25.15 3.28 0.95
CA ILE A 111 -24.74 1.88 0.82
C ILE A 111 -24.51 1.51 -0.65
N VAL A 112 -25.43 1.87 -1.56
CA VAL A 112 -25.30 1.57 -2.99
C VAL A 112 -24.03 2.19 -3.57
N LEU A 113 -23.78 3.47 -3.32
CA LEU A 113 -22.60 4.16 -3.82
C LEU A 113 -21.30 3.60 -3.20
N PHE A 114 -21.33 3.27 -1.90
CA PHE A 114 -20.19 2.60 -1.26
C PHE A 114 -19.90 1.23 -1.88
N LEU A 115 -20.94 0.43 -2.14
CA LEU A 115 -20.80 -0.84 -2.85
C LEU A 115 -20.27 -0.65 -4.28
N LEU A 116 -20.72 0.36 -5.00
CA LEU A 116 -20.17 0.70 -6.32
C LEU A 116 -18.67 0.98 -6.26
N CYS A 117 -18.19 1.67 -5.24
CA CYS A 117 -16.76 1.88 -5.02
C CYS A 117 -16.01 0.56 -4.78
N THR A 118 -16.68 -0.48 -4.24
CA THR A 118 -16.05 -1.78 -3.96
C THR A 118 -16.04 -2.72 -5.16
N ILE A 119 -16.89 -2.52 -6.18
CA ILE A 119 -16.97 -3.40 -7.36
C ILE A 119 -15.61 -3.68 -8.00
N PRO A 120 -14.75 -2.68 -8.25
CA PRO A 120 -13.44 -2.94 -8.85
C PRO A 120 -12.59 -3.93 -8.05
N PHE A 121 -12.77 -3.99 -6.72
CA PHE A 121 -12.01 -4.89 -5.87
C PHE A 121 -12.37 -6.39 -6.10
N TRP A 122 -13.57 -6.69 -6.57
CA TRP A 122 -14.03 -8.05 -6.84
C TRP A 122 -13.44 -8.65 -8.11
N THR A 123 -12.80 -7.83 -8.94
CA THR A 123 -12.10 -8.27 -10.15
C THR A 123 -10.61 -8.51 -9.86
N SER A 124 -9.99 -9.41 -10.61
CA SER A 124 -8.56 -9.69 -10.48
C SER A 124 -7.71 -8.43 -10.72
N ASN A 125 -6.70 -8.22 -9.88
CA ASN A 125 -5.74 -7.11 -10.05
C ASN A 125 -5.06 -7.17 -11.42
N VAL A 126 -4.67 -8.37 -11.86
CA VAL A 126 -4.00 -8.57 -13.15
C VAL A 126 -4.90 -8.17 -14.32
N ILE A 127 -6.18 -8.58 -14.30
CA ILE A 127 -7.13 -8.20 -15.34
C ILE A 127 -7.32 -6.70 -15.41
N ARG A 128 -7.43 -6.03 -14.25
CA ARG A 128 -7.55 -4.57 -14.18
C ARG A 128 -6.34 -3.85 -14.77
N MET A 129 -5.13 -4.35 -14.51
CA MET A 129 -3.90 -3.78 -15.09
C MET A 129 -3.83 -4.00 -16.59
N ILE A 130 -4.10 -5.22 -17.05
CA ILE A 130 -4.07 -5.54 -18.48
C ILE A 130 -5.07 -4.68 -19.26
N SER A 131 -6.22 -4.34 -18.68
CA SER A 131 -7.23 -3.48 -19.34
C SER A 131 -6.75 -2.04 -19.59
N TRP A 132 -5.70 -1.56 -18.89
CA TRP A 132 -5.08 -0.28 -19.19
C TRP A 132 -4.19 -0.30 -20.45
N ILE A 133 -3.69 -1.47 -20.86
CA ILE A 133 -2.78 -1.58 -22.02
C ILE A 133 -3.45 -1.11 -23.32
N PRO A 134 -4.67 -1.57 -23.69
CA PRO A 134 -5.37 -1.06 -24.88
C PRO A 134 -5.73 0.42 -24.79
N LEU A 135 -5.85 0.96 -23.58
CA LEU A 135 -6.18 2.36 -23.36
C LEU A 135 -4.97 3.27 -23.56
N LEU A 136 -3.83 2.90 -22.95
CA LEU A 136 -2.63 3.72 -22.84
C LEU A 136 -1.56 3.38 -23.91
N GLY A 137 -1.73 2.28 -24.63
CA GLY A 137 -0.75 1.82 -25.62
C GLY A 137 -0.52 2.83 -26.74
N ARG A 138 0.54 2.63 -27.54
CA ARG A 138 0.89 3.49 -28.66
C ARG A 138 -0.26 3.67 -29.67
N ASN A 139 -1.00 2.61 -29.94
CA ASN A 139 -2.20 2.60 -30.79
C ASN A 139 -3.47 2.48 -29.91
N GLY A 140 -3.44 3.07 -28.71
CA GLY A 140 -4.54 2.99 -27.76
C GLY A 140 -5.47 4.19 -27.84
N LEU A 141 -6.65 4.06 -27.23
CA LEU A 141 -7.72 5.06 -27.28
C LEU A 141 -7.28 6.45 -26.84
N VAL A 142 -6.39 6.57 -25.87
CA VAL A 142 -5.87 7.88 -25.40
C VAL A 142 -5.01 8.54 -26.47
N ASN A 143 -4.12 7.79 -27.10
CA ASN A 143 -3.29 8.31 -28.19
C ASN A 143 -4.12 8.70 -29.41
N ASP A 144 -5.12 7.87 -29.79
CA ASP A 144 -6.04 8.18 -30.89
C ASP A 144 -6.83 9.46 -30.61
N PHE A 145 -7.26 9.67 -29.38
CA PHE A 145 -7.92 10.90 -28.96
C PHE A 145 -6.98 12.11 -29.04
N LEU A 146 -5.74 12.00 -28.54
CA LEU A 146 -4.76 13.10 -28.56
C LEU A 146 -4.40 13.51 -29.99
N LEU A 147 -4.23 12.53 -30.89
CA LEU A 147 -3.96 12.78 -32.31
C LEU A 147 -5.15 13.40 -33.04
N SER A 148 -6.36 12.88 -32.81
CA SER A 148 -7.58 13.36 -33.48
C SER A 148 -7.98 14.79 -33.06
N THR A 149 -7.67 15.17 -31.82
CA THR A 149 -7.92 16.53 -31.29
C THR A 149 -6.81 17.52 -31.59
N GLY A 150 -5.68 17.07 -32.18
CA GLY A 150 -4.52 17.93 -32.44
C GLY A 150 -3.74 18.33 -31.17
N LEU A 151 -3.98 17.65 -30.05
CA LEU A 151 -3.25 17.89 -28.79
C LEU A 151 -1.84 17.26 -28.80
N ALA A 152 -1.61 16.31 -29.71
CA ALA A 152 -0.30 15.74 -29.95
C ALA A 152 -0.12 15.48 -31.45
N ASP A 153 1.11 15.66 -31.96
CA ASP A 153 1.47 15.39 -33.36
C ASP A 153 1.92 13.95 -33.57
N VAL A 154 2.36 13.29 -32.50
CA VAL A 154 2.85 11.91 -32.52
C VAL A 154 2.30 11.14 -31.34
N PRO A 155 2.17 9.78 -31.46
CA PRO A 155 1.74 8.96 -30.35
C PRO A 155 2.67 9.10 -29.15
N GLN A 156 2.09 9.30 -27.97
CA GLN A 156 2.81 9.50 -26.72
C GLN A 156 3.24 8.14 -26.11
N GLU A 157 4.54 7.86 -26.10
CA GLU A 157 5.07 6.58 -25.60
C GLU A 157 5.14 6.51 -24.07
N TRP A 158 5.16 7.69 -23.40
CA TRP A 158 5.23 7.76 -21.93
C TRP A 158 3.93 7.38 -21.22
N LEU A 159 2.84 7.22 -21.93
CA LEU A 159 1.54 6.82 -21.36
C LEU A 159 1.55 5.38 -20.83
N LEU A 160 2.31 4.47 -21.47
CA LEU A 160 2.42 3.08 -21.05
C LEU A 160 3.90 2.72 -20.84
N TYR A 161 4.16 1.73 -20.02
CA TYR A 161 5.50 1.24 -19.64
C TYR A 161 6.38 2.33 -19.01
N SER A 162 5.77 3.16 -18.17
CA SER A 162 6.37 4.32 -17.54
C SER A 162 6.02 4.43 -16.06
N GLY A 163 6.67 5.35 -15.36
CA GLY A 163 6.28 5.70 -13.98
C GLY A 163 4.84 6.21 -13.88
N PHE A 164 4.35 6.89 -14.91
CA PHE A 164 2.97 7.37 -14.96
C PHE A 164 1.97 6.21 -14.96
N SER A 165 2.15 5.22 -15.85
CA SER A 165 1.24 4.08 -15.92
C SER A 165 1.25 3.23 -14.65
N ILE A 166 2.40 3.11 -13.98
CA ILE A 166 2.50 2.43 -12.68
C ILE A 166 1.67 3.16 -11.62
N VAL A 167 1.86 4.48 -11.47
CA VAL A 167 1.12 5.28 -10.49
C VAL A 167 -0.37 5.25 -10.78
N LEU A 168 -0.77 5.39 -12.03
CA LEU A 168 -2.18 5.32 -12.44
C LEU A 168 -2.81 3.98 -12.06
N ALA A 169 -2.12 2.87 -12.34
CA ALA A 169 -2.59 1.54 -11.98
C ALA A 169 -2.67 1.38 -10.46
N PHE A 170 -1.67 1.80 -9.71
CA PHE A 170 -1.67 1.74 -8.25
C PHE A 170 -2.81 2.56 -7.64
N VAL A 171 -3.04 3.78 -8.12
CA VAL A 171 -4.14 4.62 -7.65
C VAL A 171 -5.47 3.92 -7.93
N HIS A 172 -5.68 3.39 -9.13
CA HIS A 172 -6.90 2.65 -9.45
C HIS A 172 -7.09 1.40 -8.57
N LEU A 173 -6.01 0.64 -8.32
CA LEU A 173 -6.07 -0.59 -7.53
C LEU A 173 -6.32 -0.33 -6.05
N TYR A 174 -5.71 0.71 -5.48
CA TYR A 174 -5.58 0.85 -4.02
C TYR A 174 -6.38 2.00 -3.41
N THR A 175 -7.06 2.83 -4.22
CA THR A 175 -7.92 3.91 -3.68
C THR A 175 -9.00 3.39 -2.72
N LEU A 176 -9.54 2.19 -2.94
CA LEU A 176 -10.54 1.61 -2.06
C LEU A 176 -10.01 1.40 -0.63
N PHE A 177 -8.75 0.97 -0.49
CA PHE A 177 -8.12 0.80 0.83
C PHE A 177 -7.99 2.11 1.60
N MET A 178 -8.03 3.25 0.90
CA MET A 178 -8.08 4.57 1.51
C MET A 178 -9.52 5.01 1.82
N ILE A 179 -10.46 4.78 0.90
CA ILE A 179 -11.88 5.18 1.05
C ILE A 179 -12.49 4.54 2.31
N VAL A 180 -12.34 3.21 2.47
CA VAL A 180 -13.06 2.44 3.50
C VAL A 180 -12.75 2.91 4.93
N PRO A 181 -11.49 3.02 5.37
CA PRO A 181 -11.19 3.48 6.73
C PRO A 181 -11.60 4.93 6.97
N ILE A 182 -11.41 5.81 5.97
CA ILE A 182 -11.77 7.22 6.08
C ILE A 182 -13.29 7.36 6.18
N PHE A 183 -14.04 6.69 5.31
CA PHE A 183 -15.49 6.69 5.36
C PHE A 183 -16.03 6.19 6.71
N ASN A 184 -15.49 5.08 7.21
CA ASN A 184 -15.89 4.53 8.51
C ASN A 184 -15.59 5.50 9.67
N SER A 185 -14.50 6.26 9.62
CA SER A 185 -14.21 7.29 10.61
C SER A 185 -15.15 8.48 10.48
N MET A 186 -15.47 8.92 9.26
CA MET A 186 -16.41 10.02 9.01
C MET A 186 -17.83 9.70 9.47
N MET A 187 -18.28 8.46 9.28
CA MET A 187 -19.59 7.99 9.71
C MET A 187 -19.79 7.99 11.24
N ARG A 188 -18.72 8.03 12.01
CA ARG A 188 -18.77 8.12 13.48
C ARG A 188 -18.88 9.56 13.99
N ILE A 189 -18.70 10.57 13.12
CA ILE A 189 -18.81 11.97 13.51
C ILE A 189 -20.30 12.33 13.70
N ASP A 190 -20.65 12.77 14.90
CA ASP A 190 -22.00 13.24 15.18
C ASP A 190 -22.26 14.55 14.41
N LYS A 191 -23.36 14.60 13.70
CA LYS A 191 -23.78 15.80 12.95
C LYS A 191 -23.94 17.02 13.83
N SER A 192 -24.32 16.83 15.10
CA SER A 192 -24.43 17.91 16.08
C SER A 192 -23.12 18.68 16.30
N ILE A 193 -21.96 18.02 16.17
CA ILE A 193 -20.65 18.68 16.27
C ILE A 193 -20.45 19.65 15.10
N ILE A 194 -20.88 19.24 13.90
CA ILE A 194 -20.78 20.06 12.68
C ILE A 194 -21.75 21.24 12.78
N GLU A 195 -22.99 21.01 13.23
CA GLU A 195 -24.00 22.04 13.44
C GLU A 195 -23.53 23.05 14.49
N ALA A 196 -23.01 22.60 15.63
CA ALA A 196 -22.46 23.48 16.65
C ALA A 196 -21.28 24.32 16.13
N ALA A 197 -20.47 23.80 15.24
CA ALA A 197 -19.38 24.56 14.62
C ALA A 197 -19.94 25.68 13.69
N TYR A 198 -20.99 25.41 12.93
CA TYR A 198 -21.70 26.42 12.13
C TYR A 198 -22.33 27.49 13.01
N ASP A 199 -22.99 27.09 14.11
CA ASP A 199 -23.61 28.03 15.06
C ASP A 199 -22.58 28.96 15.70
N ASN A 200 -21.35 28.50 15.87
CA ASN A 200 -20.23 29.34 16.33
C ASN A 200 -19.59 30.18 15.20
N GLY A 201 -20.18 30.22 14.00
CA GLY A 201 -19.75 31.06 12.88
C GLY A 201 -18.60 30.48 12.05
N ALA A 202 -18.26 29.19 12.20
CA ALA A 202 -17.24 28.55 11.39
C ALA A 202 -17.74 28.35 9.95
N ASN A 203 -16.90 28.66 8.97
CA ASN A 203 -17.18 28.35 7.58
C ASN A 203 -16.82 26.90 7.23
N GLY A 204 -17.30 26.38 6.07
CA GLY A 204 -17.11 24.99 5.68
C GLY A 204 -15.64 24.55 5.63
N LEU A 205 -14.72 25.41 5.23
CA LEU A 205 -13.28 25.09 5.23
C LEU A 205 -12.72 25.01 6.65
N GLN A 206 -13.16 25.88 7.55
CA GLN A 206 -12.77 25.82 8.96
C GLN A 206 -13.29 24.55 9.63
N ILE A 207 -14.51 24.14 9.33
CA ILE A 207 -15.08 22.88 9.82
C ILE A 207 -14.30 21.69 9.27
N LEU A 208 -13.96 21.70 7.99
CA LEU A 208 -13.17 20.64 7.38
C LEU A 208 -11.80 20.48 8.08
N TRP A 209 -11.04 21.57 8.26
CA TRP A 209 -9.70 21.52 8.81
C TRP A 209 -9.64 21.35 10.33
N ASN A 210 -10.58 21.96 11.07
CA ASN A 210 -10.53 22.00 12.53
C ASN A 210 -11.40 20.93 13.19
N VAL A 211 -12.36 20.35 12.46
CA VAL A 211 -13.31 19.37 13.02
C VAL A 211 -13.18 18.03 12.30
N ILE A 212 -13.45 18.00 10.99
CA ILE A 212 -13.58 16.74 10.26
C ILE A 212 -12.24 16.02 10.12
N ILE A 213 -11.21 16.70 9.62
CA ILE A 213 -9.88 16.09 9.44
C ILE A 213 -9.30 15.56 10.77
N PRO A 214 -9.30 16.32 11.87
CA PRO A 214 -8.82 15.80 13.16
C PRO A 214 -9.60 14.59 13.65
N LEU A 215 -10.93 14.59 13.54
CA LEU A 215 -11.77 13.46 13.95
C LEU A 215 -11.62 12.23 13.02
N CYS A 216 -11.29 12.45 11.74
CA CYS A 216 -11.06 11.36 10.79
C CYS A 216 -9.59 10.88 10.77
N LYS A 217 -8.71 11.50 11.55
CA LYS A 217 -7.29 11.16 11.58
C LYS A 217 -7.01 9.66 11.71
N PRO A 218 -7.72 8.87 12.55
CA PRO A 218 -7.52 7.44 12.62
C PRO A 218 -7.81 6.72 11.30
N GLY A 219 -8.90 7.06 10.63
CA GLY A 219 -9.25 6.51 9.32
C GLY A 219 -8.21 6.83 8.27
N ILE A 220 -7.72 8.08 8.24
CA ILE A 220 -6.65 8.52 7.34
C ILE A 220 -5.38 7.70 7.56
N VAL A 221 -4.96 7.52 8.81
CA VAL A 221 -3.73 6.77 9.11
C VAL A 221 -3.88 5.28 8.82
N ILE A 222 -5.01 4.67 9.17
CA ILE A 222 -5.28 3.25 8.85
C ILE A 222 -5.27 3.04 7.33
N GLY A 223 -5.97 3.87 6.56
CA GLY A 223 -5.97 3.81 5.10
C GLY A 223 -4.57 4.01 4.51
N SER A 224 -3.81 4.95 5.06
CA SER A 224 -2.42 5.20 4.66
C SER A 224 -1.52 3.99 4.91
N ILE A 225 -1.64 3.34 6.07
CA ILE A 225 -0.89 2.11 6.39
C ILE A 225 -1.21 1.02 5.35
N PHE A 226 -2.50 0.79 5.04
CA PHE A 226 -2.88 -0.20 4.05
C PHE A 226 -2.27 0.08 2.68
N VAL A 227 -2.43 1.31 2.15
CA VAL A 227 -1.91 1.67 0.83
C VAL A 227 -0.39 1.54 0.78
N ILE A 228 0.33 2.10 1.75
CA ILE A 228 1.79 2.06 1.80
C ILE A 228 2.30 0.60 1.85
N THR A 229 1.72 -0.22 2.73
CA THR A 229 2.16 -1.62 2.90
C THR A 229 1.95 -2.43 1.63
N VAL A 230 0.81 -2.27 0.96
CA VAL A 230 0.51 -3.04 -0.26
C VAL A 230 1.38 -2.57 -1.43
N VAL A 231 1.54 -1.27 -1.62
CA VAL A 231 2.36 -0.70 -2.72
C VAL A 231 3.83 -1.09 -2.58
N MET A 232 4.39 -1.08 -1.35
CA MET A 232 5.80 -1.44 -1.13
C MET A 232 6.12 -2.87 -1.54
N GLY A 233 5.17 -3.80 -1.42
CA GLY A 233 5.34 -5.22 -1.76
C GLY A 233 4.91 -5.59 -3.19
N ASP A 234 4.26 -4.67 -3.94
CA ASP A 234 3.69 -5.02 -5.25
C ASP A 234 4.77 -5.04 -6.34
N PHE A 235 5.06 -6.24 -6.82
CA PHE A 235 5.95 -6.48 -7.96
C PHE A 235 5.19 -6.71 -9.28
N ILE A 236 3.94 -7.16 -9.19
CA ILE A 236 3.14 -7.55 -10.37
C ILE A 236 2.76 -6.31 -11.17
N THR A 237 2.23 -5.28 -10.51
CA THR A 237 1.82 -4.03 -11.14
C THR A 237 3.02 -3.34 -11.79
N ILE A 238 4.15 -3.27 -11.08
CA ILE A 238 5.39 -2.68 -11.61
C ILE A 238 5.91 -3.49 -12.80
N GLY A 239 5.85 -4.82 -12.73
CA GLY A 239 6.26 -5.70 -13.83
C GLY A 239 5.42 -5.49 -15.10
N ILE A 240 4.10 -5.44 -14.97
CA ILE A 240 3.17 -5.31 -16.10
C ILE A 240 3.16 -3.88 -16.66
N MET A 241 2.96 -2.89 -15.79
CA MET A 241 2.77 -1.49 -16.21
C MET A 241 4.10 -0.75 -16.47
N GLY A 242 5.19 -1.18 -15.82
CA GLY A 242 6.52 -0.61 -16.03
C GLY A 242 7.33 -1.26 -17.15
N GLY A 243 6.77 -2.20 -17.91
CA GLY A 243 7.43 -2.83 -19.07
C GLY A 243 8.75 -3.54 -18.71
N GLN A 244 8.87 -4.07 -17.51
CA GLN A 244 10.08 -4.74 -16.98
C GLN A 244 11.32 -3.83 -16.82
N GLN A 245 11.21 -2.53 -17.10
CA GLN A 245 12.37 -1.61 -17.08
C GLN A 245 12.53 -0.86 -15.75
N ILE A 246 11.44 -0.73 -14.98
CA ILE A 246 11.43 0.06 -13.76
C ILE A 246 11.73 -0.84 -12.56
N PRO A 247 12.79 -0.53 -11.78
CA PRO A 247 13.17 -1.32 -10.63
C PRO A 247 12.28 -1.01 -9.42
N SER A 248 11.95 -2.05 -8.66
CA SER A 248 11.40 -1.96 -7.30
C SER A 248 11.91 -3.11 -6.46
N ILE A 249 11.85 -2.96 -5.13
CA ILE A 249 12.32 -4.01 -4.22
C ILE A 249 11.49 -5.27 -4.35
N GLY A 250 10.16 -5.15 -4.43
CA GLY A 250 9.29 -6.31 -4.66
C GLY A 250 9.67 -7.07 -5.94
N LYS A 251 10.04 -6.35 -7.02
CA LYS A 251 10.49 -6.97 -8.25
C LYS A 251 11.86 -7.63 -8.13
N ILE A 252 12.81 -7.04 -7.39
CA ILE A 252 14.11 -7.66 -7.12
C ILE A 252 13.88 -8.99 -6.40
N ILE A 253 13.12 -9.01 -5.33
CA ILE A 253 12.78 -10.22 -4.59
C ILE A 253 12.18 -11.29 -5.51
N TYR A 254 11.24 -10.91 -6.39
CA TYR A 254 10.64 -11.82 -7.35
C TYR A 254 11.66 -12.39 -8.35
N VAL A 255 12.57 -11.56 -8.87
CA VAL A 255 13.61 -11.97 -9.80
C VAL A 255 14.61 -12.91 -9.13
N GLU A 256 15.11 -12.58 -7.93
CA GLU A 256 16.00 -13.44 -7.15
C GLU A 256 15.36 -14.81 -6.85
N MET A 257 14.08 -14.82 -6.47
CA MET A 257 13.32 -16.08 -6.29
C MET A 257 13.24 -16.89 -7.60
N SER A 258 13.03 -16.21 -8.73
CA SER A 258 12.94 -16.87 -10.05
C SER A 258 14.25 -17.51 -10.50
N TYR A 259 15.37 -16.96 -10.02
CA TYR A 259 16.72 -17.52 -10.26
C TYR A 259 17.20 -18.46 -9.13
N LEU A 260 16.28 -18.90 -8.25
CA LEU A 260 16.57 -19.80 -7.12
C LEU A 260 17.55 -19.21 -6.07
N GLN A 261 17.79 -17.91 -6.10
CA GLN A 261 18.61 -17.18 -5.12
C GLN A 261 17.78 -16.87 -3.86
N LEU A 262 17.17 -17.91 -3.26
CA LEU A 262 16.23 -17.75 -2.16
C LEU A 262 16.82 -17.05 -0.93
N PRO A 263 18.10 -17.26 -0.53
CA PRO A 263 18.67 -16.53 0.60
C PRO A 263 18.82 -15.02 0.34
N ALA A 264 19.22 -14.61 -0.86
CA ALA A 264 19.29 -13.20 -1.26
C ALA A 264 17.89 -12.55 -1.28
N ALA A 265 16.91 -13.23 -1.89
CA ALA A 265 15.50 -12.80 -1.88
C ALA A 265 14.97 -12.67 -0.45
N ALA A 266 15.28 -13.61 0.44
CA ALA A 266 14.88 -13.58 1.84
C ALA A 266 15.53 -12.40 2.57
N ALA A 267 16.79 -12.09 2.33
CA ALA A 267 17.47 -10.94 2.93
C ALA A 267 16.83 -9.61 2.49
N ASN A 268 16.53 -9.43 1.19
CA ASN A 268 15.79 -8.28 0.69
C ASN A 268 14.37 -8.19 1.29
N ALA A 269 13.67 -9.31 1.45
CA ALA A 269 12.35 -9.36 2.06
C ALA A 269 12.37 -8.97 3.54
N VAL A 270 13.38 -9.40 4.30
CA VAL A 270 13.58 -9.03 5.72
C VAL A 270 13.83 -7.53 5.87
N ILE A 271 14.66 -6.93 5.01
CA ILE A 271 14.91 -5.49 5.01
C ILE A 271 13.62 -4.72 4.67
N LEU A 272 12.89 -5.15 3.64
CA LEU A 272 11.62 -4.53 3.26
C LEU A 272 10.58 -4.61 4.38
N LEU A 273 10.49 -5.77 5.05
CA LEU A 273 9.62 -5.98 6.21
C LEU A 273 9.99 -5.04 7.36
N ALA A 274 11.28 -4.93 7.69
CA ALA A 274 11.76 -4.04 8.74
C ALA A 274 11.42 -2.56 8.45
N LEU A 275 11.61 -2.12 7.21
CA LEU A 275 11.26 -0.76 6.76
C LEU A 275 9.75 -0.50 6.82
N THR A 276 8.94 -1.47 6.37
CA THR A 276 7.47 -1.36 6.43
C THR A 276 6.98 -1.30 7.88
N LEU A 277 7.51 -2.14 8.76
CA LEU A 277 7.18 -2.11 10.19
C LEU A 277 7.60 -0.79 10.85
N LEU A 278 8.74 -0.23 10.46
CA LEU A 278 9.19 1.08 10.94
C LEU A 278 8.20 2.18 10.53
N ILE A 279 7.75 2.19 9.26
CA ILE A 279 6.77 3.15 8.77
C ILE A 279 5.44 3.01 9.52
N ILE A 280 4.94 1.78 9.69
CA ILE A 280 3.72 1.50 10.45
C ILE A 280 3.87 1.99 11.89
N TRP A 281 4.99 1.74 12.53
CA TRP A 281 5.25 2.19 13.90
C TRP A 281 5.27 3.72 14.02
N ILE A 282 5.90 4.42 13.06
CA ILE A 282 5.88 5.90 13.02
C ILE A 282 4.45 6.39 12.84
N MET A 283 3.70 5.83 11.89
CA MET A 283 2.33 6.25 11.61
C MET A 283 1.38 5.97 12.76
N THR A 284 1.51 4.83 13.44
CA THR A 284 0.67 4.50 14.59
C THR A 284 0.94 5.40 15.79
N LYS A 285 2.16 5.93 15.95
CA LYS A 285 2.46 6.96 16.96
C LYS A 285 1.79 8.31 16.71
N MET A 286 1.38 8.58 15.48
CA MET A 286 0.64 9.81 15.14
C MET A 286 -0.82 9.78 15.63
N ILE A 287 -1.32 8.60 16.05
CA ILE A 287 -2.67 8.41 16.58
C ILE A 287 -2.55 8.02 18.04
N ASP A 288 -3.33 8.65 18.88
CA ASP A 288 -3.51 8.23 20.27
C ASP A 288 -4.61 7.13 20.31
N ILE A 289 -4.21 5.89 19.95
CA ILE A 289 -5.11 4.73 19.83
C ILE A 289 -5.91 4.51 21.13
N ARG A 290 -5.39 4.93 22.29
CA ARG A 290 -6.06 4.76 23.59
C ARG A 290 -7.27 5.64 23.77
N LYS A 291 -7.40 6.72 23.01
CA LYS A 291 -8.56 7.64 23.10
C LYS A 291 -9.70 7.24 22.16
N GLU A 292 -9.48 6.24 21.30
CA GLU A 292 -10.40 5.88 20.22
C GLU A 292 -11.00 4.46 20.36
N LEU A 293 -10.49 3.67 21.30
CA LEU A 293 -11.07 2.40 21.76
C LEU A 293 -11.93 2.61 23.02
#